data_4f5829502004c6d953de99150942d423
#
_entry.id   4f5829502004c6d953de99150942d423
#
_cell.length_a   1.000
_cell.length_b   1.000
_cell.length_c   1.000
_cell.angle_alpha   90.00
_cell.angle_beta   90.00
_cell.angle_gamma   90.00
#
_symmetry.space_group_name_H-M   'P 1'
#
loop_
_entity.id
_entity.type
_entity.pdbx_description
1 polymer ?
#
loop_
_entity_poly.entity_id
_entity_poly.type
_entity_poly.pdbx_seq_one_letter_code
_entity_poly.pdbx_strand_id
1 'polypeptide(L)'
;MSTENAPIEEDLPEQLRIRREKRASLLERNIEPYPVAVPRTKSLVEIREKYVGLEIDVATGDIESLTGRVIFKRDTGKLCFATLREGDGTELQAMLSLDKVGQDVLDSWKSDIDLGDIVSITGEIITSKRGELSILANTWTLASKSLRPLPNDHKPMSEETRVRMRYVDLIVRPEARSNARMRPTVMKSLRNTFDQANFIEVETPMLQVMHGGAAARPFKSFSNAYDMDLYLRIAPELFLKRCVVGGIERVFEINRNFRNEGADSSHSPEFAMIESYMAYGDWMSIADLTRTLVQNAAMAVAGSHVVTHHDGRQADLGGPWKQISLYDAISNGVGESITALTPIADLKKIAEKLGMKIDPKWITGKLAEEIFEHVARHELVEPTFVMGFPVDTSPLVRAHRDLPGVAEKWDLYIDGFELATGYSELIDPVVQRDRLVEQATLGAKGDLEAMQVDEDFLRAMEFAMPPTGGMGMGVDRLLMALTGLGIRESILFPLVNPEVD
;
A
#
# COMPACT_ATOMS: atom_id res chain seq x y z
N MET A 1 -26.19 30.10 17.51
CA MET A 1 -26.39 28.76 18.12
C MET A 1 -27.51 28.10 17.35
N SER A 2 -27.20 27.38 16.30
CA SER A 2 -28.13 26.58 15.52
C SER A 2 -28.17 25.20 16.15
N THR A 3 -29.32 24.80 16.67
CA THR A 3 -29.62 23.44 17.08
C THR A 3 -29.72 22.62 15.81
N GLU A 4 -28.63 21.93 15.45
CA GLU A 4 -28.67 20.88 14.43
C GLU A 4 -29.61 19.75 14.89
N ASN A 5 -30.62 19.52 14.10
CA ASN A 5 -31.57 18.42 14.27
C ASN A 5 -30.80 17.10 14.33
N ALA A 6 -30.85 16.44 15.48
CA ALA A 6 -30.50 15.02 15.56
C ALA A 6 -31.40 14.25 14.56
N PRO A 7 -30.87 13.31 13.76
CA PRO A 7 -31.70 12.54 12.85
C PRO A 7 -32.79 11.82 13.67
N ILE A 8 -34.04 12.00 13.23
CA ILE A 8 -35.22 11.41 13.86
C ILE A 8 -35.05 9.89 13.87
N GLU A 9 -35.13 9.25 15.02
CA GLU A 9 -34.90 7.78 15.21
C GLU A 9 -35.80 6.89 14.35
N GLU A 10 -36.86 7.43 13.75
CA GLU A 10 -37.83 6.72 12.93
C GLU A 10 -37.31 6.21 11.58
N ASP A 11 -36.21 6.78 11.04
CA ASP A 11 -35.66 6.40 9.72
C ASP A 11 -34.49 5.41 9.78
N LEU A 12 -34.13 4.91 10.96
CA LEU A 12 -33.01 3.96 11.09
C LEU A 12 -33.42 2.54 10.71
N PRO A 13 -32.59 1.77 9.99
CA PRO A 13 -32.80 0.35 9.76
C PRO A 13 -33.11 -0.38 11.08
N GLU A 14 -34.07 -1.29 11.08
CA GLU A 14 -34.59 -1.99 12.25
C GLU A 14 -33.47 -2.55 13.16
N GLN A 15 -32.44 -3.17 12.57
CA GLN A 15 -31.31 -3.73 13.31
C GLN A 15 -30.51 -2.68 14.09
N LEU A 16 -30.38 -1.48 13.54
CA LEU A 16 -29.70 -0.37 14.21
C LEU A 16 -30.52 0.14 15.40
N ARG A 17 -31.85 0.25 15.21
CA ARG A 17 -32.78 0.67 16.27
C ARG A 17 -32.76 -0.29 17.44
N ILE A 18 -32.90 -1.59 17.18
CA ILE A 18 -32.84 -2.63 18.22
C ILE A 18 -31.54 -2.58 19.02
N ARG A 19 -30.40 -2.41 18.38
CA ARG A 19 -29.10 -2.36 19.06
C ARG A 19 -28.91 -1.08 19.87
N ARG A 20 -29.49 0.05 19.43
CA ARG A 20 -29.53 1.30 20.21
C ARG A 20 -30.44 1.16 21.45
N GLU A 21 -31.59 0.51 21.31
CA GLU A 21 -32.49 0.21 22.42
C GLU A 21 -31.80 -0.69 23.47
N LYS A 22 -31.08 -1.73 23.04
CA LYS A 22 -30.28 -2.56 23.94
C LYS A 22 -29.23 -1.76 24.69
N ARG A 23 -28.53 -0.85 23.97
CA ARG A 23 -27.55 0.05 24.61
C ARG A 23 -28.22 0.93 25.68
N ALA A 24 -29.37 1.50 25.40
CA ALA A 24 -30.12 2.32 26.36
C ALA A 24 -30.51 1.51 27.59
N SER A 25 -31.05 0.31 27.37
CA SER A 25 -31.42 -0.62 28.46
C SER A 25 -30.23 -1.03 29.33
N LEU A 26 -29.04 -1.23 28.76
CA LEU A 26 -27.82 -1.47 29.54
C LEU A 26 -27.51 -0.31 30.48
N LEU A 27 -27.57 0.92 29.99
CA LEU A 27 -27.31 2.14 30.78
C LEU A 27 -28.35 2.31 31.91
N GLU A 28 -29.64 2.04 31.63
CA GLU A 28 -30.71 2.08 32.64
C GLU A 28 -30.46 1.08 33.79
N ARG A 29 -29.81 -0.06 33.48
CA ARG A 29 -29.40 -1.07 34.45
C ARG A 29 -28.02 -0.79 35.10
N ASN A 30 -27.43 0.39 34.86
CA ASN A 30 -26.09 0.77 35.30
C ASN A 30 -24.99 -0.18 34.80
N ILE A 31 -25.15 -0.75 33.59
CA ILE A 31 -24.16 -1.55 32.92
C ILE A 31 -23.52 -0.66 31.84
N GLU A 32 -22.21 -0.37 31.97
CA GLU A 32 -21.48 0.44 31.01
C GLU A 32 -21.20 -0.35 29.71
N PRO A 33 -21.81 0.08 28.56
CA PRO A 33 -21.62 -0.65 27.30
C PRO A 33 -20.27 -0.38 26.61
N TYR A 34 -19.49 0.59 27.11
CA TYR A 34 -18.18 0.99 26.61
C TYR A 34 -17.21 1.28 27.76
N PRO A 35 -16.91 0.30 28.61
CA PRO A 35 -16.04 0.52 29.76
C PRO A 35 -14.62 0.90 29.33
N VAL A 36 -13.92 1.63 30.21
CA VAL A 36 -12.52 2.06 29.99
C VAL A 36 -11.57 0.87 29.95
N ALA A 37 -11.87 -0.18 30.69
CA ALA A 37 -11.05 -1.40 30.76
C ALA A 37 -11.92 -2.63 31.04
N VAL A 38 -11.44 -3.78 30.59
CA VAL A 38 -11.99 -5.09 30.89
C VAL A 38 -10.86 -6.06 31.26
N PRO A 39 -11.13 -7.11 32.01
CA PRO A 39 -10.14 -8.14 32.33
C PRO A 39 -9.58 -8.76 31.04
N ARG A 40 -8.25 -8.86 30.95
CA ARG A 40 -7.54 -9.59 29.88
C ARG A 40 -6.19 -10.04 30.40
N THR A 41 -5.99 -11.37 30.47
CA THR A 41 -4.74 -11.97 30.95
C THR A 41 -3.90 -12.51 29.80
N LYS A 42 -4.55 -13.02 28.74
CA LYS A 42 -3.92 -13.63 27.57
C LYS A 42 -4.62 -13.26 26.29
N SER A 43 -3.92 -13.37 25.16
CA SER A 43 -4.52 -13.38 23.83
C SER A 43 -5.05 -14.76 23.45
N LEU A 44 -5.91 -14.83 22.44
CA LEU A 44 -6.41 -16.11 21.92
C LEU A 44 -5.28 -16.93 21.28
N VAL A 45 -4.29 -16.26 20.66
CA VAL A 45 -3.09 -16.89 20.09
C VAL A 45 -2.30 -17.58 21.19
N GLU A 46 -1.96 -16.87 22.30
CA GLU A 46 -1.22 -17.46 23.41
C GLU A 46 -1.90 -18.69 24.01
N ILE A 47 -3.25 -18.68 24.07
CA ILE A 47 -4.02 -19.83 24.55
C ILE A 47 -3.92 -20.99 23.56
N ARG A 48 -4.08 -20.74 22.25
CA ARG A 48 -3.96 -21.80 21.26
C ARG A 48 -2.56 -22.40 21.21
N GLU A 49 -1.52 -21.60 21.35
CA GLU A 49 -0.14 -22.06 21.39
C GLU A 49 0.18 -22.87 22.65
N LYS A 50 -0.27 -22.39 23.84
CA LYS A 50 -0.04 -23.07 25.12
C LYS A 50 -0.69 -24.43 25.20
N TYR A 51 -1.87 -24.61 24.60
CA TYR A 51 -2.67 -25.83 24.74
C TYR A 51 -2.78 -26.63 23.42
N VAL A 52 -1.75 -26.56 22.58
CA VAL A 52 -1.65 -27.45 21.41
C VAL A 52 -1.64 -28.91 21.85
N GLY A 53 -2.54 -29.71 21.30
CA GLY A 53 -2.60 -31.15 21.55
C GLY A 53 -3.21 -31.53 22.91
N LEU A 54 -3.92 -30.62 23.60
CA LEU A 54 -4.68 -30.98 24.81
C LEU A 54 -5.72 -32.08 24.49
N GLU A 55 -5.77 -33.13 25.33
CA GLU A 55 -6.71 -34.25 25.16
C GLU A 55 -8.17 -33.79 25.23
N ILE A 56 -9.07 -34.60 24.68
CA ILE A 56 -10.52 -34.33 24.66
C ILE A 56 -11.12 -34.42 26.08
N ASP A 57 -12.07 -33.54 26.40
CA ASP A 57 -12.83 -33.50 27.67
C ASP A 57 -11.91 -33.27 28.89
N VAL A 58 -10.87 -32.43 28.74
CA VAL A 58 -9.95 -32.07 29.81
C VAL A 58 -10.24 -30.67 30.33
N ALA A 59 -10.29 -30.51 31.65
CA ALA A 59 -10.28 -29.24 32.34
C ALA A 59 -8.86 -28.98 32.88
N THR A 60 -8.28 -27.82 32.54
CA THR A 60 -6.85 -27.52 32.85
C THR A 60 -6.66 -27.00 34.27
N GLY A 61 -7.69 -26.46 34.90
CA GLY A 61 -7.61 -25.71 36.16
C GLY A 61 -7.12 -24.26 35.97
N ASP A 62 -6.65 -23.88 34.79
CA ASP A 62 -6.15 -22.53 34.51
C ASP A 62 -7.30 -21.57 34.22
N ILE A 63 -7.41 -20.52 35.03
CA ILE A 63 -8.39 -19.45 34.87
C ILE A 63 -7.76 -18.28 34.15
N GLU A 64 -8.33 -17.92 33.01
CA GLU A 64 -7.87 -16.81 32.19
C GLU A 64 -9.02 -15.85 31.87
N SER A 65 -8.66 -14.61 31.53
CA SER A 65 -9.60 -13.61 31.00
C SER A 65 -9.24 -13.30 29.56
N LEU A 66 -10.13 -13.61 28.64
CA LEU A 66 -9.90 -13.52 27.21
C LEU A 66 -10.85 -12.53 26.58
N THR A 67 -10.36 -11.74 25.64
CA THR A 67 -11.17 -10.77 24.89
C THR A 67 -11.31 -11.19 23.44
N GLY A 68 -12.48 -10.89 22.84
CA GLY A 68 -12.69 -11.14 21.42
C GLY A 68 -14.03 -10.58 20.94
N ARG A 69 -14.13 -10.44 19.62
CA ARG A 69 -15.39 -10.12 18.96
C ARG A 69 -16.24 -11.37 18.80
N VAL A 70 -17.50 -11.29 19.22
CA VAL A 70 -18.47 -12.36 19.04
C VAL A 70 -18.87 -12.45 17.56
N ILE A 71 -18.43 -13.51 16.89
CA ILE A 71 -18.72 -13.73 15.46
C ILE A 71 -19.75 -14.85 15.23
N PHE A 72 -19.95 -15.68 16.23
CA PHE A 72 -20.96 -16.73 16.24
C PHE A 72 -21.56 -16.86 17.65
N LYS A 73 -22.85 -17.13 17.70
CA LYS A 73 -23.59 -17.36 18.97
C LYS A 73 -24.66 -18.41 18.75
N ARG A 74 -24.74 -19.39 19.65
CA ARG A 74 -25.78 -20.44 19.66
C ARG A 74 -26.28 -20.69 21.06
N ASP A 75 -27.59 -20.58 21.25
CA ASP A 75 -28.28 -20.93 22.47
C ASP A 75 -28.85 -22.37 22.37
N THR A 76 -28.59 -23.19 23.40
CA THR A 76 -29.15 -24.55 23.54
C THR A 76 -29.94 -24.71 24.86
N GLY A 77 -30.43 -23.60 25.43
CA GLY A 77 -31.17 -23.54 26.67
C GLY A 77 -30.25 -23.33 27.89
N LYS A 78 -29.71 -24.39 28.46
CA LYS A 78 -28.81 -24.33 29.64
C LYS A 78 -27.36 -24.08 29.31
N LEU A 79 -27.00 -24.03 28.03
CA LEU A 79 -25.65 -23.85 27.56
C LEU A 79 -25.66 -22.95 26.32
N CYS A 80 -24.88 -21.87 26.36
CA CYS A 80 -24.62 -21.02 25.21
C CYS A 80 -23.20 -21.25 24.70
N PHE A 81 -23.05 -21.24 23.38
CA PHE A 81 -21.77 -21.25 22.70
C PHE A 81 -21.57 -19.92 21.99
N ALA A 82 -20.36 -19.44 21.98
CA ALA A 82 -19.95 -18.33 21.16
C ALA A 82 -18.56 -18.60 20.55
N THR A 83 -18.28 -18.02 19.39
CA THR A 83 -16.92 -17.94 18.87
C THR A 83 -16.41 -16.52 19.04
N LEU A 84 -15.32 -16.38 19.75
CA LEU A 84 -14.59 -15.14 19.91
C LEU A 84 -13.51 -15.07 18.84
N ARG A 85 -13.38 -13.94 18.17
CA ARG A 85 -12.31 -13.67 17.22
C ARG A 85 -11.49 -12.48 17.67
N GLU A 86 -10.18 -12.63 17.68
CA GLU A 86 -9.22 -11.57 17.97
C GLU A 86 -8.82 -10.79 16.70
N GLY A 87 -8.07 -9.69 16.85
CA GLY A 87 -7.74 -8.81 15.75
C GLY A 87 -6.84 -9.44 14.67
N ASP A 88 -6.09 -10.49 14.98
CA ASP A 88 -5.29 -11.25 14.02
C ASP A 88 -6.11 -12.30 13.24
N GLY A 89 -7.36 -12.56 13.66
CA GLY A 89 -8.25 -13.56 13.11
C GLY A 89 -8.30 -14.86 13.90
N THR A 90 -7.48 -15.00 14.95
CA THR A 90 -7.52 -16.18 15.83
C THR A 90 -8.87 -16.30 16.51
N GLU A 91 -9.41 -17.51 16.50
CA GLU A 91 -10.72 -17.84 17.08
C GLU A 91 -10.60 -18.81 18.24
N LEU A 92 -11.47 -18.63 19.22
CA LEU A 92 -11.63 -19.55 20.34
C LEU A 92 -13.10 -19.70 20.69
N GLN A 93 -13.52 -20.93 21.02
CA GLN A 93 -14.87 -21.19 21.51
C GLN A 93 -15.03 -20.69 22.95
N ALA A 94 -16.15 -20.03 23.24
CA ALA A 94 -16.57 -19.72 24.59
C ALA A 94 -17.85 -20.54 24.92
N MET A 95 -17.89 -21.07 26.12
CA MET A 95 -19.01 -21.85 26.63
C MET A 95 -19.55 -21.22 27.91
N LEU A 96 -20.84 -20.86 27.94
CA LEU A 96 -21.50 -20.29 29.11
C LEU A 96 -22.55 -21.30 29.57
N SER A 97 -22.28 -22.01 30.66
CA SER A 97 -23.15 -23.03 31.24
C SER A 97 -23.93 -22.47 32.40
N LEU A 98 -25.23 -22.76 32.46
CA LEU A 98 -26.11 -22.38 33.57
C LEU A 98 -25.50 -22.74 34.92
N ASP A 99 -24.90 -23.94 35.03
CA ASP A 99 -24.34 -24.46 36.27
C ASP A 99 -23.09 -23.65 36.76
N LYS A 100 -22.40 -22.98 35.86
CA LYS A 100 -21.18 -22.18 36.15
C LYS A 100 -21.50 -20.69 36.36
N VAL A 101 -22.28 -20.08 35.44
CA VAL A 101 -22.52 -18.64 35.47
C VAL A 101 -23.79 -18.22 36.20
N GLY A 102 -24.74 -19.14 36.44
CA GLY A 102 -26.04 -18.85 37.01
C GLY A 102 -27.06 -18.32 35.99
N GLN A 103 -28.34 -18.29 36.39
CA GLN A 103 -29.45 -17.97 35.49
C GLN A 103 -29.40 -16.52 35.00
N ASP A 104 -29.21 -15.54 35.88
CA ASP A 104 -29.25 -14.12 35.55
C ASP A 104 -28.14 -13.74 34.57
N VAL A 105 -26.92 -14.28 34.76
CA VAL A 105 -25.77 -14.04 33.89
C VAL A 105 -25.95 -14.70 32.52
N LEU A 106 -26.56 -15.90 32.49
CA LEU A 106 -26.82 -16.58 31.22
C LEU A 106 -27.93 -15.87 30.43
N ASP A 107 -28.98 -15.39 31.10
CA ASP A 107 -30.09 -14.67 30.45
C ASP A 107 -29.64 -13.32 29.93
N SER A 108 -28.80 -12.58 30.70
CA SER A 108 -28.20 -11.34 30.22
C SER A 108 -27.27 -11.57 29.01
N TRP A 109 -26.49 -12.65 28.98
CA TRP A 109 -25.72 -13.02 27.79
C TRP A 109 -26.61 -13.21 26.56
N LYS A 110 -27.75 -13.87 26.74
CA LYS A 110 -28.68 -14.14 25.64
C LYS A 110 -29.33 -12.88 25.09
N SER A 111 -29.79 -11.99 26.00
CA SER A 111 -30.51 -10.77 25.63
C SER A 111 -29.62 -9.61 25.15
N ASP A 112 -28.49 -9.42 25.80
CA ASP A 112 -27.69 -8.21 25.68
C ASP A 112 -26.60 -8.30 24.59
N ILE A 113 -26.04 -9.51 24.38
CA ILE A 113 -24.91 -9.72 23.46
C ILE A 113 -25.42 -10.07 22.07
N ASP A 114 -24.92 -9.32 21.10
CA ASP A 114 -25.17 -9.50 19.67
C ASP A 114 -23.90 -9.90 18.92
N LEU A 115 -24.04 -10.44 17.72
CA LEU A 115 -22.92 -10.64 16.80
C LEU A 115 -22.27 -9.29 16.47
N GLY A 116 -20.96 -9.24 16.60
CA GLY A 116 -20.17 -8.02 16.42
C GLY A 116 -19.76 -7.34 17.73
N ASP A 117 -20.42 -7.64 18.87
CA ASP A 117 -19.99 -7.13 20.18
C ASP A 117 -18.59 -7.63 20.53
N ILE A 118 -17.84 -6.82 21.27
CA ILE A 118 -16.57 -7.25 21.87
C ILE A 118 -16.83 -7.54 23.35
N VAL A 119 -16.36 -8.68 23.80
CA VAL A 119 -16.55 -9.14 25.18
C VAL A 119 -15.23 -9.55 25.81
N SER A 120 -15.17 -9.53 27.14
CA SER A 120 -14.19 -10.22 27.94
C SER A 120 -14.89 -11.38 28.68
N ILE A 121 -14.33 -12.56 28.58
CA ILE A 121 -14.81 -13.75 29.28
C ILE A 121 -13.71 -14.24 30.22
N THR A 122 -14.04 -14.37 31.50
CA THR A 122 -13.17 -14.97 32.49
C THR A 122 -13.65 -16.36 32.83
N GLY A 123 -12.79 -17.36 32.73
CA GLY A 123 -13.17 -18.74 32.94
C GLY A 123 -12.01 -19.70 32.78
N GLU A 124 -12.32 -20.98 32.94
CA GLU A 124 -11.36 -22.08 32.85
C GLU A 124 -11.11 -22.48 31.40
N ILE A 125 -9.84 -22.69 31.04
CA ILE A 125 -9.47 -23.24 29.75
C ILE A 125 -9.70 -24.75 29.75
N ILE A 126 -10.47 -25.22 28.78
CA ILE A 126 -10.87 -26.63 28.66
C ILE A 126 -10.83 -27.11 27.22
N THR A 127 -10.84 -28.40 27.00
CA THR A 127 -11.29 -28.99 25.75
C THR A 127 -12.73 -29.51 25.94
N SER A 128 -13.61 -29.18 25.00
CA SER A 128 -14.98 -29.64 25.00
C SER A 128 -15.06 -31.18 24.76
N LYS A 129 -16.20 -31.80 25.02
CA LYS A 129 -16.47 -33.22 24.69
C LYS A 129 -16.28 -33.57 23.21
N ARG A 130 -16.18 -32.59 22.33
CA ARG A 130 -15.91 -32.74 20.90
C ARG A 130 -14.48 -32.41 20.52
N GLY A 131 -13.63 -32.10 21.50
CA GLY A 131 -12.20 -31.77 21.28
C GLY A 131 -11.95 -30.31 20.94
N GLU A 132 -12.93 -29.40 20.96
CA GLU A 132 -12.70 -27.99 20.68
C GLU A 132 -12.13 -27.28 21.91
N LEU A 133 -10.98 -26.62 21.75
CA LEU A 133 -10.37 -25.78 22.77
C LEU A 133 -11.29 -24.59 23.07
N SER A 134 -11.62 -24.42 24.35
CA SER A 134 -12.68 -23.51 24.78
C SER A 134 -12.33 -22.82 26.10
N ILE A 135 -12.93 -21.66 26.32
CA ILE A 135 -13.04 -21.07 27.66
C ILE A 135 -14.44 -21.39 28.25
N LEU A 136 -14.46 -22.09 29.36
CA LEU A 136 -15.70 -22.32 30.14
C LEU A 136 -15.88 -21.13 31.08
N ALA A 137 -16.83 -20.27 30.79
CA ALA A 137 -17.01 -19.00 31.46
C ALA A 137 -17.46 -19.18 32.92
N ASN A 138 -16.83 -18.45 33.82
CA ASN A 138 -17.31 -18.14 35.18
C ASN A 138 -18.06 -16.81 35.17
N THR A 139 -17.62 -15.85 34.37
CA THR A 139 -18.27 -14.55 34.19
C THR A 139 -17.91 -13.94 32.83
N TRP A 140 -18.65 -12.91 32.42
CA TRP A 140 -18.38 -12.13 31.25
C TRP A 140 -18.62 -10.64 31.49
N THR A 141 -17.97 -9.80 30.68
CA THR A 141 -18.13 -8.33 30.69
C THR A 141 -18.22 -7.84 29.25
N LEU A 142 -19.14 -6.93 28.97
CA LEU A 142 -19.20 -6.25 27.68
C LEU A 142 -18.03 -5.26 27.59
N ALA A 143 -17.22 -5.38 26.56
CA ALA A 143 -16.10 -4.47 26.29
C ALA A 143 -16.49 -3.36 25.30
N SER A 144 -17.36 -3.69 24.33
CA SER A 144 -17.88 -2.69 23.39
C SER A 144 -19.13 -3.21 22.68
N LYS A 145 -20.20 -2.44 22.75
CA LYS A 145 -21.47 -2.74 22.07
C LYS A 145 -21.39 -2.36 20.60
N SER A 146 -21.62 -3.32 19.71
CA SER A 146 -21.74 -3.08 18.29
C SER A 146 -23.12 -2.55 17.94
N LEU A 147 -23.21 -1.31 17.43
CA LEU A 147 -24.50 -0.71 17.05
C LEU A 147 -24.89 -1.03 15.60
N ARG A 148 -23.98 -1.61 14.79
CA ARG A 148 -24.24 -2.05 13.43
C ARG A 148 -24.03 -3.56 13.30
N PRO A 149 -24.90 -4.29 12.58
CA PRO A 149 -24.67 -5.70 12.31
C PRO A 149 -23.45 -5.88 11.41
N LEU A 150 -22.75 -6.99 11.57
CA LEU A 150 -21.72 -7.39 10.62
C LEU A 150 -22.39 -7.81 9.29
N PRO A 151 -21.70 -7.64 8.15
CA PRO A 151 -22.16 -8.18 6.89
C PRO A 151 -22.43 -9.68 6.97
N ASN A 152 -23.42 -10.14 6.23
CA ASN A 152 -23.78 -11.54 6.18
C ASN A 152 -22.89 -12.27 5.16
N ASP A 153 -22.37 -13.45 5.49
CA ASP A 153 -21.55 -14.30 4.62
C ASP A 153 -22.25 -14.67 3.30
N HIS A 154 -23.59 -14.63 3.26
CA HIS A 154 -24.37 -14.95 2.07
C HIS A 154 -24.38 -13.80 1.01
N LYS A 155 -23.94 -12.59 1.35
CA LYS A 155 -23.84 -11.46 0.44
C LYS A 155 -22.47 -10.80 0.60
N PRO A 156 -21.47 -11.25 -0.15
CA PRO A 156 -20.13 -10.66 -0.08
C PRO A 156 -20.17 -9.18 -0.44
N MET A 157 -19.35 -8.39 0.25
CA MET A 157 -19.20 -6.97 -0.04
C MET A 157 -18.57 -6.77 -1.42
N SER A 158 -19.09 -5.80 -2.19
CA SER A 158 -18.45 -5.35 -3.44
C SER A 158 -17.05 -4.78 -3.14
N GLU A 159 -16.20 -4.71 -4.16
CA GLU A 159 -14.87 -4.09 -4.05
C GLU A 159 -14.98 -2.65 -3.53
N GLU A 160 -15.87 -1.85 -4.10
CA GLU A 160 -16.11 -0.47 -3.67
C GLU A 160 -16.51 -0.39 -2.19
N THR A 161 -17.41 -1.27 -1.73
CA THR A 161 -17.81 -1.34 -0.32
C THR A 161 -16.63 -1.72 0.58
N ARG A 162 -15.79 -2.68 0.16
CA ARG A 162 -14.59 -3.09 0.90
C ARG A 162 -13.58 -1.96 1.06
N VAL A 163 -13.41 -1.16 0.01
CA VAL A 163 -12.49 -0.01 0.02
C VAL A 163 -13.03 1.09 0.94
N ARG A 164 -14.31 1.43 0.84
CA ARG A 164 -14.96 2.48 1.66
C ARG A 164 -15.09 2.08 3.12
N MET A 165 -15.45 0.83 3.38
CA MET A 165 -15.67 0.30 4.71
C MET A 165 -14.55 -0.68 5.11
N ARG A 166 -13.29 -0.29 4.90
CA ARG A 166 -12.11 -1.12 5.16
C ARG A 166 -12.09 -1.71 6.58
N TYR A 167 -12.57 -0.95 7.57
CA TYR A 167 -12.70 -1.43 8.95
C TYR A 167 -13.65 -2.62 9.07
N VAL A 168 -14.71 -2.70 8.25
CA VAL A 168 -15.59 -3.86 8.19
C VAL A 168 -14.93 -5.02 7.45
N ASP A 169 -14.27 -4.73 6.32
CA ASP A 169 -13.50 -5.69 5.55
C ASP A 169 -12.45 -6.41 6.42
N LEU A 170 -11.72 -5.66 7.25
CA LEU A 170 -10.76 -6.20 8.22
C LEU A 170 -11.42 -7.09 9.28
N ILE A 171 -12.66 -6.80 9.70
CA ILE A 171 -13.38 -7.63 10.65
C ILE A 171 -13.77 -8.97 10.03
N VAL A 172 -14.29 -8.97 8.79
CA VAL A 172 -14.93 -10.16 8.24
C VAL A 172 -14.01 -11.01 7.36
N ARG A 173 -13.07 -10.41 6.62
CA ARG A 173 -12.25 -11.13 5.65
C ARG A 173 -10.83 -11.44 6.15
N PRO A 174 -10.41 -12.73 6.14
CA PRO A 174 -9.03 -13.12 6.46
C PRO A 174 -7.99 -12.48 5.52
N GLU A 175 -8.29 -12.39 4.22
CA GLU A 175 -7.41 -11.82 3.21
C GLU A 175 -7.10 -10.35 3.48
N ALA A 176 -8.11 -9.56 3.88
CA ALA A 176 -7.92 -8.15 4.24
C ALA A 176 -6.95 -7.98 5.43
N ARG A 177 -7.07 -8.86 6.44
CA ARG A 177 -6.15 -8.88 7.59
C ARG A 177 -4.74 -9.31 7.20
N SER A 178 -4.61 -10.31 6.33
CA SER A 178 -3.31 -10.77 5.80
C SER A 178 -2.62 -9.64 5.04
N ASN A 179 -3.32 -8.97 4.14
CA ASN A 179 -2.80 -7.85 3.36
C ASN A 179 -2.33 -6.69 4.24
N ALA A 180 -3.14 -6.34 5.27
CA ALA A 180 -2.75 -5.29 6.22
C ALA A 180 -1.45 -5.61 6.98
N ARG A 181 -1.15 -6.90 7.22
CA ARG A 181 0.08 -7.37 7.88
C ARG A 181 1.24 -7.55 6.92
N MET A 182 0.98 -7.76 5.64
CA MET A 182 2.02 -7.90 4.63
C MET A 182 2.84 -6.62 4.47
N ARG A 183 2.20 -5.45 4.41
CA ARG A 183 2.88 -4.17 4.26
C ARG A 183 3.98 -3.92 5.31
N PRO A 184 3.75 -4.05 6.63
CA PRO A 184 4.82 -3.90 7.63
C PRO A 184 5.97 -4.89 7.42
N THR A 185 5.69 -6.12 6.99
CA THR A 185 6.70 -7.15 6.71
C THR A 185 7.58 -6.72 5.52
N VAL A 186 6.98 -6.27 4.44
CA VAL A 186 7.68 -5.71 3.26
C VAL A 186 8.53 -4.52 3.68
N MET A 187 7.96 -3.54 4.40
CA MET A 187 8.67 -2.34 4.85
C MET A 187 9.89 -2.67 5.72
N LYS A 188 9.76 -3.66 6.61
CA LYS A 188 10.88 -4.13 7.42
C LYS A 188 11.97 -4.78 6.56
N SER A 189 11.59 -5.61 5.59
CA SER A 189 12.52 -6.24 4.65
C SER A 189 13.30 -5.21 3.84
N LEU A 190 12.62 -4.19 3.32
CA LEU A 190 13.25 -3.12 2.55
C LEU A 190 14.28 -2.35 3.38
N ARG A 191 13.92 -1.93 4.60
CA ARG A 191 14.87 -1.26 5.53
C ARG A 191 16.06 -2.14 5.87
N ASN A 192 15.84 -3.41 6.14
CA ASN A 192 16.92 -4.36 6.43
C ASN A 192 17.89 -4.51 5.25
N THR A 193 17.37 -4.52 4.02
CA THR A 193 18.21 -4.62 2.81
C THR A 193 19.04 -3.35 2.62
N PHE A 194 18.47 -2.18 2.82
CA PHE A 194 19.20 -0.91 2.76
C PHE A 194 20.25 -0.79 3.87
N ASP A 195 19.92 -1.19 5.10
CA ASP A 195 20.86 -1.20 6.23
C ASP A 195 22.07 -2.10 5.94
N GLN A 196 21.85 -3.32 5.44
CA GLN A 196 22.91 -4.25 5.03
C GLN A 196 23.77 -3.71 3.88
N ALA A 197 23.22 -2.85 3.03
CA ALA A 197 23.93 -2.16 1.97
C ALA A 197 24.55 -0.82 2.41
N ASN A 198 24.52 -0.50 3.72
CA ASN A 198 25.05 0.72 4.32
C ASN A 198 24.40 2.01 3.80
N PHE A 199 23.11 2.02 3.54
CA PHE A 199 22.36 3.22 3.24
C PHE A 199 21.84 3.89 4.50
N ILE A 200 21.77 5.20 4.48
CA ILE A 200 21.22 6.06 5.53
C ILE A 200 19.79 6.41 5.16
N GLU A 201 18.81 6.10 6.03
CA GLU A 201 17.43 6.58 5.87
C GLU A 201 17.36 8.05 6.30
N VAL A 202 16.76 8.89 5.47
CA VAL A 202 16.56 10.32 5.74
C VAL A 202 15.09 10.70 5.54
N GLU A 203 14.73 11.88 6.04
CA GLU A 203 13.44 12.51 5.81
C GLU A 203 13.67 13.88 5.18
N THR A 204 13.02 14.13 4.03
CA THR A 204 13.07 15.40 3.32
C THR A 204 11.70 16.09 3.30
N PRO A 205 11.61 17.40 3.01
CA PRO A 205 10.35 18.12 3.11
C PRO A 205 9.24 17.58 2.21
N MET A 206 8.04 17.34 2.78
CA MET A 206 6.82 17.08 2.01
C MET A 206 6.22 18.36 1.44
N LEU A 207 6.34 19.48 2.16
CA LEU A 207 5.94 20.81 1.68
C LEU A 207 7.16 21.48 1.04
N GLN A 208 7.04 21.85 -0.21
CA GLN A 208 8.13 22.41 -1.02
C GLN A 208 7.71 23.78 -1.58
N VAL A 209 8.65 24.68 -1.67
CA VAL A 209 8.45 25.99 -2.31
C VAL A 209 8.32 25.84 -3.82
N MET A 210 9.00 24.85 -4.37
CA MET A 210 8.99 24.51 -5.77
C MET A 210 8.86 22.99 -5.94
N HIS A 211 8.05 22.53 -6.87
CA HIS A 211 7.93 21.10 -7.18
C HIS A 211 8.93 20.70 -8.26
N GLY A 212 9.43 19.48 -8.20
CA GLY A 212 10.38 18.93 -9.16
C GLY A 212 10.76 17.48 -8.84
N GLY A 213 11.66 16.90 -9.63
CA GLY A 213 12.12 15.52 -9.49
C GLY A 213 11.24 14.48 -10.19
N ALA A 214 10.13 14.89 -10.83
CA ALA A 214 9.27 14.03 -11.64
C ALA A 214 8.47 14.89 -12.63
N ALA A 215 7.88 14.24 -13.64
CA ALA A 215 6.85 14.85 -14.50
C ALA A 215 5.48 14.48 -13.93
N ALA A 216 4.85 15.39 -13.17
CA ALA A 216 3.55 15.20 -12.57
C ALA A 216 2.92 16.52 -12.12
N ARG A 217 1.60 16.56 -12.01
CA ARG A 217 0.88 17.74 -11.49
C ARG A 217 0.95 17.79 -9.97
N PRO A 218 1.41 18.91 -9.35
CA PRO A 218 1.44 19.03 -7.90
C PRO A 218 0.06 19.41 -7.33
N PHE A 219 -0.16 19.05 -6.05
CA PHE A 219 -1.14 19.73 -5.21
C PHE A 219 -0.55 21.02 -4.70
N LYS A 220 -1.33 22.11 -4.76
CA LYS A 220 -0.93 23.44 -4.30
C LYS A 220 -1.59 23.75 -2.96
N SER A 221 -0.84 24.37 -2.06
CA SER A 221 -1.27 24.83 -0.75
C SER A 221 -0.73 26.25 -0.50
N PHE A 222 -1.02 26.84 0.66
CA PHE A 222 -0.60 28.19 1.03
C PHE A 222 -0.16 28.25 2.48
N SER A 223 0.97 28.90 2.75
CA SER A 223 1.46 29.16 4.09
C SER A 223 1.05 30.54 4.57
N ASN A 224 0.14 30.62 5.54
CA ASN A 224 -0.27 31.89 6.12
C ASN A 224 0.86 32.61 6.88
N ALA A 225 1.80 31.84 7.46
CA ALA A 225 2.90 32.41 8.25
C ALA A 225 3.98 33.07 7.37
N TYR A 226 4.20 32.52 6.17
CA TYR A 226 5.21 33.00 5.22
C TYR A 226 4.60 33.77 4.06
N ASP A 227 3.28 33.88 3.98
CA ASP A 227 2.52 34.54 2.91
C ASP A 227 2.97 34.07 1.52
N MET A 228 3.05 32.74 1.32
CA MET A 228 3.56 32.15 0.09
C MET A 228 2.87 30.85 -0.27
N ASP A 229 2.86 30.56 -1.58
CA ASP A 229 2.42 29.28 -2.12
C ASP A 229 3.41 28.16 -1.77
N LEU A 230 2.86 26.99 -1.44
CA LEU A 230 3.59 25.75 -1.23
C LEU A 230 3.00 24.64 -2.08
N TYR A 231 3.78 23.64 -2.35
CA TYR A 231 3.40 22.45 -3.09
C TYR A 231 3.62 21.20 -2.23
N LEU A 232 2.69 20.25 -2.27
CA LEU A 232 2.99 18.90 -1.81
C LEU A 232 3.95 18.25 -2.82
N ARG A 233 4.99 17.61 -2.33
CA ARG A 233 6.04 17.02 -3.19
C ARG A 233 5.49 15.98 -4.14
N ILE A 234 5.97 15.97 -5.35
CA ILE A 234 5.74 14.92 -6.35
C ILE A 234 6.84 13.85 -6.35
N ALA A 235 8.01 14.18 -5.81
CA ALA A 235 9.19 13.33 -5.60
C ALA A 235 10.15 13.98 -4.59
N PRO A 236 10.96 13.25 -3.83
CA PRO A 236 12.04 13.77 -2.97
C PRO A 236 13.38 13.92 -3.70
N GLU A 237 13.50 13.53 -4.97
CA GLU A 237 14.73 13.39 -5.77
C GLU A 237 15.71 14.53 -5.57
N LEU A 238 15.26 15.79 -5.78
CA LEU A 238 16.17 16.93 -5.75
C LEU A 238 16.76 17.18 -4.35
N PHE A 239 16.06 16.79 -3.29
CA PHE A 239 16.58 16.87 -1.92
C PHE A 239 17.54 15.72 -1.62
N LEU A 240 17.25 14.50 -2.08
CA LEU A 240 18.14 13.35 -1.89
C LEU A 240 19.46 13.52 -2.64
N LYS A 241 19.43 14.09 -3.85
CA LYS A 241 20.65 14.50 -4.59
C LYS A 241 21.46 15.53 -3.81
N ARG A 242 20.83 16.50 -3.15
CA ARG A 242 21.53 17.45 -2.25
C ARG A 242 22.16 16.74 -1.04
N CYS A 243 21.57 15.67 -0.52
CA CYS A 243 22.20 14.84 0.51
C CYS A 243 23.48 14.16 -0.01
N VAL A 244 23.45 13.66 -1.26
CA VAL A 244 24.64 13.08 -1.90
C VAL A 244 25.74 14.13 -2.09
N VAL A 245 25.41 15.33 -2.57
CA VAL A 245 26.36 16.47 -2.65
C VAL A 245 26.93 16.77 -1.27
N GLY A 246 26.13 16.70 -0.21
CA GLY A 246 26.53 16.91 1.18
C GLY A 246 27.40 15.80 1.79
N GLY A 247 27.68 14.72 1.03
CA GLY A 247 28.56 13.62 1.46
C GLY A 247 27.85 12.41 2.05
N ILE A 248 26.51 12.32 1.96
CA ILE A 248 25.77 11.09 2.29
C ILE A 248 25.80 10.19 1.04
N GLU A 249 26.86 9.35 0.95
CA GLU A 249 27.16 8.58 -0.26
C GLU A 249 26.08 7.54 -0.63
N ARG A 250 25.34 7.05 0.38
CA ARG A 250 24.24 6.09 0.21
C ARG A 250 23.05 6.54 1.02
N VAL A 251 22.04 7.05 0.36
CA VAL A 251 20.87 7.66 1.00
C VAL A 251 19.58 7.05 0.43
N PHE A 252 18.60 6.85 1.28
CA PHE A 252 17.26 6.49 0.84
C PHE A 252 16.19 7.16 1.72
N GLU A 253 15.02 7.29 1.17
CA GLU A 253 13.83 7.74 1.87
C GLU A 253 12.64 6.85 1.50
N ILE A 254 11.93 6.34 2.51
CA ILE A 254 10.60 5.76 2.33
C ILE A 254 9.59 6.88 2.56
N ASN A 255 8.87 7.24 1.55
CA ASN A 255 8.17 8.52 1.52
C ASN A 255 6.73 8.43 1.00
N ARG A 256 5.97 9.52 1.20
CA ARG A 256 4.70 9.79 0.55
C ARG A 256 4.89 10.86 -0.50
N ASN A 257 4.37 10.61 -1.70
CA ASN A 257 4.30 11.54 -2.79
C ASN A 257 2.85 11.81 -3.18
N PHE A 258 2.63 12.97 -3.77
CA PHE A 258 1.31 13.51 -4.07
C PHE A 258 1.29 13.98 -5.52
N ARG A 259 0.49 13.31 -6.37
CA ARG A 259 0.31 13.68 -7.77
C ARG A 259 -1.16 13.96 -8.02
N ASN A 260 -1.48 15.17 -8.44
CA ASN A 260 -2.86 15.63 -8.66
C ASN A 260 -3.41 15.11 -10.00
N GLU A 261 -3.50 13.81 -10.07
CA GLU A 261 -3.92 13.03 -11.24
C GLU A 261 -5.11 12.15 -10.88
N GLY A 262 -5.65 11.40 -11.85
CA GLY A 262 -6.77 10.48 -11.63
C GLY A 262 -6.41 9.31 -10.71
N ALA A 263 -7.42 8.74 -10.06
CA ALA A 263 -7.31 7.50 -9.30
C ALA A 263 -7.95 6.35 -10.09
N ASP A 264 -7.19 5.26 -10.30
CA ASP A 264 -7.65 4.04 -10.96
C ASP A 264 -7.16 2.77 -10.24
N SER A 265 -7.14 1.63 -10.90
CA SER A 265 -6.66 0.36 -10.33
C SER A 265 -5.15 0.31 -10.08
N SER A 266 -4.38 1.22 -10.69
CA SER A 266 -2.91 1.27 -10.65
C SER A 266 -2.34 2.60 -10.17
N HIS A 267 -3.18 3.63 -9.99
CA HIS A 267 -2.80 4.97 -9.57
C HIS A 267 -3.62 5.47 -8.38
N SER A 268 -2.93 6.16 -7.47
CA SER A 268 -3.52 6.88 -6.34
C SER A 268 -2.89 8.27 -6.24
N PRO A 269 -3.67 9.34 -5.99
CA PRO A 269 -3.13 10.70 -5.84
C PRO A 269 -2.13 10.86 -4.69
N GLU A 270 -2.25 10.03 -3.66
CA GLU A 270 -1.30 9.85 -2.58
C GLU A 270 -0.82 8.40 -2.58
N PHE A 271 0.49 8.20 -2.65
CA PHE A 271 1.09 6.86 -2.70
C PHE A 271 2.45 6.82 -2.00
N ALA A 272 2.89 5.61 -1.67
CA ALA A 272 4.18 5.40 -1.04
C ALA A 272 5.24 5.01 -2.08
N MET A 273 6.40 5.66 -1.99
CA MET A 273 7.59 5.33 -2.76
C MET A 273 8.79 5.08 -1.85
N ILE A 274 9.79 4.42 -2.42
CA ILE A 274 11.17 4.47 -1.98
C ILE A 274 11.96 5.16 -3.07
N GLU A 275 12.79 6.11 -2.67
CA GLU A 275 13.85 6.63 -3.52
C GLU A 275 15.20 6.42 -2.85
N SER A 276 16.20 6.05 -3.62
CA SER A 276 17.56 5.82 -3.14
C SER A 276 18.60 6.26 -4.16
N TYR A 277 19.72 6.78 -3.61
CA TYR A 277 20.84 7.28 -4.40
C TYR A 277 22.15 6.72 -3.84
N MET A 278 23.00 6.25 -4.74
CA MET A 278 24.29 5.62 -4.40
C MET A 278 25.42 6.30 -5.17
N ALA A 279 26.23 7.07 -4.45
CA ALA A 279 27.45 7.65 -5.00
C ALA A 279 28.40 6.53 -5.47
N TYR A 280 29.09 6.80 -6.57
CA TYR A 280 30.00 5.89 -7.26
C TYR A 280 29.33 4.63 -7.81
N GLY A 281 27.99 4.63 -7.86
CA GLY A 281 27.16 3.66 -8.56
C GLY A 281 26.68 4.20 -9.91
N ASP A 282 26.09 3.33 -10.70
CA ASP A 282 25.46 3.62 -11.98
C ASP A 282 24.11 2.89 -12.09
N TRP A 283 23.43 3.02 -13.23
CA TRP A 283 22.14 2.40 -13.48
C TRP A 283 22.13 0.86 -13.29
N MET A 284 23.26 0.17 -13.56
CA MET A 284 23.36 -1.28 -13.38
C MET A 284 23.49 -1.68 -11.90
N SER A 285 24.31 -0.93 -11.15
CA SER A 285 24.45 -1.14 -9.69
C SER A 285 23.11 -0.95 -8.97
N ILE A 286 22.34 0.04 -9.40
CA ILE A 286 21.00 0.31 -8.86
C ILE A 286 19.98 -0.75 -9.33
N ALA A 287 20.09 -1.30 -10.53
CA ALA A 287 19.25 -2.42 -10.98
C ALA A 287 19.48 -3.66 -10.12
N ASP A 288 20.73 -3.97 -9.77
CA ASP A 288 21.07 -5.08 -8.86
C ASP A 288 20.53 -4.88 -7.45
N LEU A 289 20.61 -3.66 -6.92
CA LEU A 289 20.01 -3.30 -5.63
C LEU A 289 18.49 -3.46 -5.67
N THR A 290 17.84 -2.96 -6.73
CA THR A 290 16.38 -3.04 -6.90
C THR A 290 15.91 -4.49 -6.96
N ARG A 291 16.60 -5.34 -7.73
CA ARG A 291 16.33 -6.77 -7.77
C ARG A 291 16.43 -7.40 -6.37
N THR A 292 17.48 -7.07 -5.63
CA THR A 292 17.71 -7.58 -4.27
C THR A 292 16.58 -7.15 -3.31
N LEU A 293 16.13 -5.89 -3.38
CA LEU A 293 15.02 -5.38 -2.58
C LEU A 293 13.73 -6.16 -2.82
N VAL A 294 13.37 -6.40 -4.09
CA VAL A 294 12.15 -7.12 -4.47
C VAL A 294 12.24 -8.61 -4.06
N GLN A 295 13.37 -9.27 -4.31
CA GLN A 295 13.59 -10.67 -3.95
C GLN A 295 13.56 -10.88 -2.43
N ASN A 296 14.19 -10.01 -1.65
CA ASN A 296 14.14 -10.07 -0.19
C ASN A 296 12.73 -9.80 0.35
N ALA A 297 11.96 -8.92 -0.28
CA ALA A 297 10.56 -8.69 0.08
C ALA A 297 9.71 -9.94 -0.16
N ALA A 298 9.88 -10.61 -1.31
CA ALA A 298 9.21 -11.88 -1.63
C ALA A 298 9.56 -12.97 -0.60
N MET A 299 10.84 -13.13 -0.27
CA MET A 299 11.31 -14.07 0.76
C MET A 299 10.71 -13.77 2.12
N ALA A 300 10.61 -12.50 2.50
CA ALA A 300 10.05 -12.10 3.80
C ALA A 300 8.55 -12.38 3.93
N VAL A 301 7.82 -12.31 2.81
CA VAL A 301 6.35 -12.49 2.76
C VAL A 301 5.97 -13.95 2.54
N ALA A 302 6.61 -14.62 1.58
CA ALA A 302 6.22 -15.96 1.11
C ALA A 302 7.20 -17.07 1.52
N GLY A 303 8.37 -16.73 2.09
CA GLY A 303 9.44 -17.70 2.35
C GLY A 303 10.07 -18.29 1.05
N SER A 304 9.76 -17.69 -0.10
CA SER A 304 10.18 -18.11 -1.44
C SER A 304 10.22 -16.89 -2.36
N HIS A 305 10.99 -16.97 -3.44
CA HIS A 305 10.91 -15.98 -4.52
C HIS A 305 9.67 -16.18 -5.42
N VAL A 306 9.04 -17.35 -5.37
CA VAL A 306 7.76 -17.58 -6.03
C VAL A 306 6.65 -17.16 -5.09
N VAL A 307 5.88 -16.16 -5.49
CA VAL A 307 4.72 -15.66 -4.75
C VAL A 307 3.43 -16.16 -5.43
N THR A 308 2.40 -16.43 -4.62
CA THR A 308 1.09 -16.83 -5.11
C THR A 308 0.13 -15.67 -4.95
N HIS A 309 -0.43 -15.20 -6.04
CA HIS A 309 -1.42 -14.13 -6.09
C HIS A 309 -2.79 -14.59 -5.58
N HIS A 310 -3.66 -13.65 -5.25
CA HIS A 310 -5.03 -13.94 -4.76
C HIS A 310 -5.89 -14.73 -5.75
N ASP A 311 -5.63 -14.61 -7.05
CA ASP A 311 -6.30 -15.36 -8.11
C ASP A 311 -5.70 -16.74 -8.37
N GLY A 312 -4.67 -17.13 -7.61
CA GLY A 312 -3.96 -18.39 -7.70
C GLY A 312 -2.83 -18.42 -8.72
N ARG A 313 -2.60 -17.35 -9.49
CA ARG A 313 -1.41 -17.23 -10.36
C ARG A 313 -0.15 -17.19 -9.52
N GLN A 314 0.94 -17.72 -10.08
CA GLN A 314 2.27 -17.65 -9.48
C GLN A 314 3.13 -16.65 -10.25
N ALA A 315 3.85 -15.80 -9.52
CA ALA A 315 4.88 -14.93 -10.06
C ALA A 315 6.24 -15.35 -9.49
N ASP A 316 7.18 -15.71 -10.38
CA ASP A 316 8.55 -16.03 -10.00
C ASP A 316 9.42 -14.76 -10.07
N LEU A 317 9.81 -14.27 -8.90
CA LEU A 317 10.69 -13.12 -8.73
C LEU A 317 12.15 -13.52 -8.51
N GLY A 318 12.47 -14.81 -8.63
CA GLY A 318 13.81 -15.36 -8.49
C GLY A 318 14.69 -15.19 -9.73
N GLY A 319 15.91 -15.70 -9.62
CA GLY A 319 16.86 -15.75 -10.73
C GLY A 319 17.34 -14.41 -11.27
N PRO A 320 18.06 -14.42 -12.38
CA PRO A 320 18.38 -13.22 -13.16
C PRO A 320 17.15 -12.79 -13.95
N TRP A 321 16.89 -11.47 -13.95
CA TRP A 321 15.76 -10.91 -14.68
C TRP A 321 16.12 -10.56 -16.11
N LYS A 322 15.13 -10.58 -17.00
CA LYS A 322 15.28 -10.20 -18.40
C LYS A 322 15.69 -8.73 -18.53
N GLN A 323 16.45 -8.44 -19.57
CA GLN A 323 16.79 -7.10 -20.01
C GLN A 323 16.48 -6.98 -21.50
N ILE A 324 15.78 -5.92 -21.88
CA ILE A 324 15.47 -5.60 -23.28
C ILE A 324 15.63 -4.10 -23.49
N SER A 325 16.21 -3.68 -24.61
CA SER A 325 16.23 -2.28 -24.98
C SER A 325 14.79 -1.79 -25.28
N LEU A 326 14.46 -0.53 -24.91
CA LEU A 326 13.18 0.09 -25.26
C LEU A 326 12.92 -0.02 -26.76
N TYR A 327 13.94 0.29 -27.57
CA TYR A 327 13.83 0.30 -29.02
C TYR A 327 13.74 -1.11 -29.61
N ASP A 328 14.37 -2.11 -29.01
CA ASP A 328 14.18 -3.51 -29.42
C ASP A 328 12.77 -3.98 -29.09
N ALA A 329 12.24 -3.61 -27.93
CA ALA A 329 10.86 -3.93 -27.56
C ALA A 329 9.86 -3.31 -28.54
N ILE A 330 10.04 -2.03 -28.90
CA ILE A 330 9.23 -1.37 -29.94
C ILE A 330 9.37 -2.12 -31.28
N SER A 331 10.62 -2.35 -31.71
CA SER A 331 10.91 -3.00 -33.00
C SER A 331 10.24 -4.34 -33.13
N ASN A 332 10.27 -5.16 -32.05
CA ASN A 332 9.62 -6.46 -32.00
C ASN A 332 8.10 -6.32 -32.11
N GLY A 333 7.51 -5.34 -31.40
CA GLY A 333 6.05 -5.12 -31.40
C GLY A 333 5.50 -4.59 -32.73
N VAL A 334 6.28 -3.72 -33.43
CA VAL A 334 5.84 -3.15 -34.72
C VAL A 334 6.30 -3.94 -35.95
N GLY A 335 7.28 -4.83 -35.79
CA GLY A 335 7.86 -5.63 -36.90
C GLY A 335 8.78 -4.85 -37.84
N GLU A 336 9.25 -3.67 -37.43
CA GLU A 336 10.18 -2.79 -38.17
C GLU A 336 11.32 -2.35 -37.23
N SER A 337 12.51 -2.08 -37.77
CA SER A 337 13.66 -1.63 -36.96
C SER A 337 13.49 -0.17 -36.53
N ILE A 338 13.39 0.06 -35.22
CA ILE A 338 13.26 1.38 -34.59
C ILE A 338 14.47 1.62 -33.70
N THR A 339 14.99 2.85 -33.74
CA THR A 339 16.13 3.29 -32.94
C THR A 339 15.87 4.68 -32.35
N ALA A 340 16.71 5.13 -31.42
CA ALA A 340 16.65 6.48 -30.88
C ALA A 340 16.83 7.60 -31.95
N LEU A 341 17.35 7.24 -33.10
CA LEU A 341 17.56 8.18 -34.24
C LEU A 341 16.44 8.12 -35.28
N THR A 342 15.40 7.29 -35.06
CA THR A 342 14.27 7.20 -35.98
C THR A 342 13.53 8.54 -36.02
N PRO A 343 13.34 9.15 -37.22
CA PRO A 343 12.67 10.45 -37.32
C PRO A 343 11.24 10.42 -36.79
N ILE A 344 10.81 11.51 -36.16
CA ILE A 344 9.43 11.64 -35.61
C ILE A 344 8.35 11.40 -36.70
N ALA A 345 8.64 11.79 -37.96
CA ALA A 345 7.70 11.56 -39.05
C ALA A 345 7.43 10.07 -39.33
N ASP A 346 8.42 9.21 -39.11
CA ASP A 346 8.28 7.77 -39.31
C ASP A 346 7.60 7.13 -38.11
N LEU A 347 7.92 7.56 -36.88
CA LEU A 347 7.18 7.14 -35.68
C LEU A 347 5.70 7.51 -35.74
N LYS A 348 5.35 8.69 -36.28
CA LYS A 348 3.95 9.10 -36.50
C LYS A 348 3.23 8.15 -37.45
N LYS A 349 3.85 7.74 -38.56
CA LYS A 349 3.27 6.77 -39.48
C LYS A 349 3.01 5.40 -38.81
N ILE A 350 3.93 4.97 -37.93
CA ILE A 350 3.78 3.74 -37.16
C ILE A 350 2.62 3.87 -36.19
N ALA A 351 2.55 4.96 -35.42
CA ALA A 351 1.45 5.21 -34.48
C ALA A 351 0.09 5.29 -35.18
N GLU A 352 0.02 5.93 -36.38
CA GLU A 352 -1.19 5.95 -37.21
C GLU A 352 -1.60 4.55 -37.67
N LYS A 353 -0.67 3.70 -38.12
CA LYS A 353 -0.95 2.30 -38.49
C LYS A 353 -1.47 1.49 -37.29
N LEU A 354 -1.02 1.79 -36.09
CA LEU A 354 -1.47 1.16 -34.83
C LEU A 354 -2.82 1.73 -34.34
N GLY A 355 -3.39 2.72 -35.00
CA GLY A 355 -4.63 3.38 -34.60
C GLY A 355 -4.52 4.27 -33.37
N MET A 356 -3.28 4.69 -33.01
CA MET A 356 -3.05 5.53 -31.84
C MET A 356 -3.47 6.97 -32.09
N LYS A 357 -3.99 7.62 -31.05
CA LYS A 357 -4.28 9.05 -31.06
C LYS A 357 -3.00 9.81 -30.69
N ILE A 358 -2.44 10.56 -31.64
CA ILE A 358 -1.19 11.32 -31.46
C ILE A 358 -1.50 12.73 -30.96
N ASP A 359 -0.90 13.13 -29.82
CA ASP A 359 -0.92 14.53 -29.42
C ASP A 359 0.09 15.33 -30.28
N PRO A 360 -0.34 16.43 -30.93
CA PRO A 360 0.57 17.27 -31.74
C PRO A 360 1.76 17.84 -30.98
N LYS A 361 1.71 17.90 -29.66
CA LYS A 361 2.76 18.40 -28.78
C LYS A 361 3.86 17.37 -28.48
N TRP A 362 3.61 16.09 -28.75
CA TRP A 362 4.60 15.06 -28.44
C TRP A 362 5.88 15.24 -29.21
N ILE A 363 6.99 15.20 -28.48
CA ILE A 363 8.36 15.15 -29.01
C ILE A 363 8.70 13.70 -29.41
N THR A 364 9.86 13.50 -30.06
CA THR A 364 10.26 12.20 -30.62
C THR A 364 10.31 11.11 -29.54
N GLY A 365 10.96 11.38 -28.42
CA GLY A 365 11.06 10.42 -27.32
C GLY A 365 9.72 10.07 -26.72
N LYS A 366 8.87 11.07 -26.46
CA LYS A 366 7.51 10.81 -25.91
C LYS A 366 6.69 9.93 -26.84
N LEU A 367 6.76 10.16 -28.15
CA LEU A 367 6.04 9.30 -29.11
C LEU A 367 6.59 7.87 -29.13
N ALA A 368 7.90 7.69 -28.97
CA ALA A 368 8.51 6.36 -28.86
C ALA A 368 8.04 5.63 -27.59
N GLU A 369 8.00 6.30 -26.45
CA GLU A 369 7.47 5.74 -25.18
C GLU A 369 6.00 5.34 -25.31
N GLU A 370 5.16 6.17 -25.93
CA GLU A 370 3.74 5.86 -26.13
C GLU A 370 3.54 4.66 -27.08
N ILE A 371 4.38 4.52 -28.12
CA ILE A 371 4.37 3.34 -28.98
C ILE A 371 4.76 2.10 -28.17
N PHE A 372 5.82 2.18 -27.35
CA PHE A 372 6.22 1.09 -26.45
C PHE A 372 5.09 0.67 -25.52
N GLU A 373 4.44 1.63 -24.84
CA GLU A 373 3.29 1.36 -23.97
C GLU A 373 2.17 0.62 -24.71
N HIS A 374 1.96 0.96 -25.97
CA HIS A 374 0.90 0.37 -26.79
C HIS A 374 1.23 -1.06 -27.27
N VAL A 375 2.47 -1.33 -27.69
CA VAL A 375 2.81 -2.58 -28.38
C VAL A 375 3.54 -3.62 -27.53
N ALA A 376 4.24 -3.21 -26.46
CA ALA A 376 5.16 -4.11 -25.76
C ALA A 376 4.84 -4.30 -24.27
N ARG A 377 4.33 -3.28 -23.59
CA ARG A 377 4.15 -3.29 -22.13
C ARG A 377 3.34 -4.50 -21.64
N HIS A 378 2.27 -4.85 -22.32
CA HIS A 378 1.35 -5.92 -21.88
C HIS A 378 1.96 -7.33 -21.91
N GLU A 379 3.06 -7.51 -22.63
CA GLU A 379 3.77 -8.77 -22.72
C GLU A 379 4.83 -8.95 -21.61
N LEU A 380 5.10 -7.89 -20.84
CA LEU A 380 6.12 -7.87 -19.78
C LEU A 380 5.56 -8.42 -18.46
N VAL A 381 5.16 -9.69 -18.45
CA VAL A 381 4.60 -10.37 -17.26
C VAL A 381 5.71 -10.75 -16.28
N GLU A 382 6.79 -11.37 -16.79
CA GLU A 382 7.95 -11.72 -15.98
C GLU A 382 8.80 -10.47 -15.66
N PRO A 383 9.51 -10.44 -14.51
CA PRO A 383 10.37 -9.32 -14.17
C PRO A 383 11.34 -8.98 -15.30
N THR A 384 11.20 -7.78 -15.86
CA THR A 384 11.99 -7.35 -17.03
C THR A 384 12.43 -5.89 -16.87
N PHE A 385 13.72 -5.65 -16.97
CA PHE A 385 14.26 -4.31 -17.11
C PHE A 385 14.18 -3.89 -18.59
N VAL A 386 13.42 -2.83 -18.85
CA VAL A 386 13.42 -2.14 -20.15
C VAL A 386 14.48 -1.06 -20.08
N MET A 387 15.48 -1.14 -20.96
CA MET A 387 16.73 -0.37 -20.88
C MET A 387 16.80 0.70 -21.97
N GLY A 388 17.37 1.86 -21.64
CA GLY A 388 17.75 2.84 -22.64
C GLY A 388 16.59 3.67 -23.17
N PHE A 389 16.06 4.55 -22.34
CA PHE A 389 14.99 5.49 -22.68
C PHE A 389 15.49 6.70 -23.49
N PRO A 390 14.59 7.45 -24.16
CA PRO A 390 14.98 8.65 -24.87
C PRO A 390 15.57 9.72 -23.95
N VAL A 391 16.61 10.40 -24.41
CA VAL A 391 17.29 11.43 -23.63
C VAL A 391 16.46 12.71 -23.49
N ASP A 392 15.58 12.98 -24.44
CA ASP A 392 14.73 14.19 -24.49
C ASP A 392 13.52 14.11 -23.53
N THR A 393 13.14 12.91 -23.08
CA THR A 393 12.13 12.69 -22.03
C THR A 393 12.73 12.47 -20.64
N SER A 394 14.05 12.45 -20.51
CA SER A 394 14.77 12.10 -19.28
C SER A 394 15.68 13.23 -18.79
N PRO A 395 15.12 14.37 -18.32
CA PRO A 395 15.90 15.59 -18.07
C PRO A 395 16.89 15.50 -16.90
N LEU A 396 16.72 14.57 -15.97
CA LEU A 396 17.57 14.37 -14.78
C LEU A 396 18.56 13.22 -14.95
N VAL A 397 18.56 12.56 -16.13
CA VAL A 397 19.32 11.35 -16.41
C VAL A 397 20.51 11.64 -17.32
N ARG A 398 21.61 10.96 -17.07
CA ARG A 398 22.81 11.02 -17.90
C ARG A 398 22.53 10.42 -19.29
N ALA A 399 23.01 11.08 -20.34
CA ALA A 399 23.07 10.50 -21.68
C ALA A 399 23.94 9.24 -21.69
N HIS A 400 23.49 8.21 -22.44
CA HIS A 400 24.23 6.96 -22.57
C HIS A 400 25.64 7.20 -23.15
N ARG A 401 26.63 6.50 -22.58
CA ARG A 401 28.06 6.65 -22.92
C ARG A 401 28.35 6.35 -24.38
N ASP A 402 27.63 5.37 -24.97
CA ASP A 402 27.97 4.84 -26.31
C ASP A 402 26.80 4.96 -27.31
N LEU A 403 25.55 5.23 -26.87
CA LEU A 403 24.37 5.26 -27.74
C LEU A 403 23.80 6.68 -27.83
N PRO A 404 23.99 7.38 -28.97
CA PRO A 404 23.41 8.72 -29.15
C PRO A 404 21.87 8.71 -29.07
N GLY A 405 21.30 9.71 -28.40
CA GLY A 405 19.84 9.87 -28.25
C GLY A 405 19.23 9.01 -27.15
N VAL A 406 20.02 8.15 -26.49
CA VAL A 406 19.59 7.26 -25.40
C VAL A 406 20.08 7.82 -24.07
N ALA A 407 19.30 7.62 -23.00
CA ALA A 407 19.66 7.87 -21.62
C ALA A 407 20.02 6.56 -20.90
N GLU A 408 20.95 6.61 -19.92
CA GLU A 408 21.22 5.48 -19.02
C GLU A 408 20.11 5.36 -17.99
N LYS A 409 18.95 4.92 -18.45
CA LYS A 409 17.72 4.71 -17.68
C LYS A 409 17.18 3.32 -17.95
N TRP A 410 16.62 2.71 -16.92
CA TRP A 410 15.76 1.53 -17.03
C TRP A 410 14.46 1.74 -16.27
N ASP A 411 13.40 1.09 -16.73
CA ASP A 411 12.18 0.88 -16.00
C ASP A 411 11.97 -0.63 -15.80
N LEU A 412 11.59 -1.03 -14.57
CA LEU A 412 11.32 -2.42 -14.22
C LEU A 412 9.83 -2.69 -14.36
N TYR A 413 9.49 -3.65 -15.21
CA TYR A 413 8.12 -4.13 -15.40
C TYR A 413 7.94 -5.50 -14.77
N ILE A 414 6.82 -5.70 -14.08
CA ILE A 414 6.35 -6.97 -13.52
C ILE A 414 4.83 -7.02 -13.69
N ASP A 415 4.28 -8.13 -14.19
CA ASP A 415 2.84 -8.32 -14.42
C ASP A 415 2.20 -7.20 -15.27
N GLY A 416 2.96 -6.67 -16.25
CA GLY A 416 2.52 -5.65 -17.19
C GLY A 416 2.45 -4.22 -16.64
N PHE A 417 2.97 -3.95 -15.45
CA PHE A 417 3.06 -2.58 -14.91
C PHE A 417 4.47 -2.22 -14.47
N GLU A 418 4.79 -0.95 -14.59
CA GLU A 418 6.05 -0.37 -14.10
C GLU A 418 6.08 -0.38 -12.57
N LEU A 419 7.06 -1.08 -11.99
CA LEU A 419 7.29 -1.15 -10.55
C LEU A 419 8.30 -0.09 -10.08
N ALA A 420 9.37 0.09 -10.83
CA ALA A 420 10.50 0.94 -10.46
C ALA A 420 11.15 1.54 -11.69
N THR A 421 11.82 2.68 -11.50
CA THR A 421 12.70 3.31 -12.47
C THR A 421 14.07 3.54 -11.84
N GLY A 422 15.15 3.52 -12.64
CA GLY A 422 16.46 3.85 -12.15
C GLY A 422 17.43 4.25 -13.25
N TYR A 423 18.44 5.00 -12.88
CA TYR A 423 19.32 5.61 -13.86
C TYR A 423 20.70 5.96 -13.30
N SER A 424 21.64 6.24 -14.23
CA SER A 424 22.84 7.02 -13.93
C SER A 424 22.45 8.49 -13.89
N GLU A 425 22.73 9.17 -12.80
CA GLU A 425 22.33 10.55 -12.57
C GLU A 425 23.08 11.51 -13.48
N LEU A 426 22.37 12.54 -13.96
CA LEU A 426 23.01 13.70 -14.56
C LEU A 426 23.65 14.55 -13.45
N ILE A 427 24.98 14.66 -13.47
CA ILE A 427 25.74 15.33 -12.43
C ILE A 427 26.41 16.62 -12.90
N ASP A 428 26.40 16.92 -14.22
CA ASP A 428 26.92 18.13 -14.78
C ASP A 428 25.92 19.30 -14.61
N PRO A 429 26.23 20.31 -13.76
CA PRO A 429 25.27 21.37 -13.45
C PRO A 429 24.96 22.27 -14.66
N VAL A 430 25.87 22.37 -15.63
CA VAL A 430 25.66 23.18 -16.84
C VAL A 430 24.64 22.48 -17.75
N VAL A 431 24.87 21.22 -18.06
CA VAL A 431 23.93 20.40 -18.84
C VAL A 431 22.58 20.29 -18.14
N GLN A 432 22.59 20.15 -16.79
CA GLN A 432 21.34 20.06 -16.01
C GLN A 432 20.53 21.36 -16.13
N ARG A 433 21.20 22.51 -16.06
CA ARG A 433 20.56 23.83 -16.28
C ARG A 433 19.87 23.91 -17.63
N ASP A 434 20.61 23.56 -18.68
CA ASP A 434 20.10 23.60 -20.06
C ASP A 434 18.82 22.76 -20.19
N ARG A 435 18.83 21.54 -19.65
CA ARG A 435 17.66 20.65 -19.67
C ARG A 435 16.48 21.16 -18.85
N LEU A 436 16.70 21.74 -17.66
CA LEU A 436 15.62 22.34 -16.88
C LEU A 436 15.04 23.59 -17.57
N VAL A 437 15.84 24.36 -18.28
CA VAL A 437 15.37 25.51 -19.13
C VAL A 437 14.49 24.98 -20.27
N GLU A 438 14.91 23.90 -20.93
CA GLU A 438 14.07 23.25 -21.96
C GLU A 438 12.72 22.78 -21.38
N GLN A 439 12.71 22.13 -20.22
CA GLN A 439 11.49 21.74 -19.50
C GLN A 439 10.63 22.95 -19.16
N ALA A 440 11.18 24.00 -18.58
CA ALA A 440 10.45 25.22 -18.26
C ALA A 440 9.83 25.87 -19.52
N THR A 441 10.49 25.73 -20.68
CA THR A 441 9.94 26.19 -21.98
C THR A 441 8.72 25.37 -22.41
N LEU A 442 8.71 24.06 -22.16
CA LEU A 442 7.53 23.22 -22.39
C LEU A 442 6.38 23.61 -21.45
N GLY A 443 6.69 23.86 -20.18
CA GLY A 443 5.74 24.37 -19.20
C GLY A 443 5.08 25.69 -19.64
N ALA A 444 5.86 26.63 -20.16
CA ALA A 444 5.36 27.90 -20.69
C ALA A 444 4.42 27.72 -21.91
N LYS A 445 4.55 26.60 -22.62
CA LYS A 445 3.66 26.21 -23.74
C LYS A 445 2.43 25.42 -23.29
N GLY A 446 2.23 25.26 -21.98
CA GLY A 446 1.05 24.64 -21.38
C GLY A 446 1.21 23.16 -21.05
N ASP A 447 2.42 22.68 -20.88
CA ASP A 447 2.68 21.39 -20.25
C ASP A 447 2.68 21.57 -18.72
N LEU A 448 1.64 21.04 -18.06
CA LEU A 448 1.45 21.18 -16.62
C LEU A 448 2.33 20.23 -15.78
N GLU A 449 3.00 19.30 -16.44
CA GLU A 449 3.86 18.28 -15.81
C GLU A 449 5.35 18.64 -15.93
N ALA A 450 5.66 19.65 -16.76
CA ALA A 450 7.03 20.08 -17.00
C ALA A 450 7.68 20.67 -15.75
N MET A 451 8.96 20.33 -15.55
CA MET A 451 9.75 20.82 -14.40
C MET A 451 10.10 22.30 -14.54
N GLN A 452 10.28 22.94 -13.41
CA GLN A 452 10.78 24.31 -13.30
C GLN A 452 12.30 24.32 -13.07
N VAL A 453 12.93 25.48 -13.30
CA VAL A 453 14.36 25.66 -13.00
C VAL A 453 14.53 25.86 -11.50
N ASP A 454 15.08 24.86 -10.79
CA ASP A 454 15.42 24.95 -9.36
C ASP A 454 16.86 25.46 -9.20
N GLU A 455 16.99 26.77 -8.95
CA GLU A 455 18.29 27.44 -8.78
C GLU A 455 19.05 26.96 -7.54
N ASP A 456 18.33 26.55 -6.47
CA ASP A 456 18.95 26.03 -5.26
C ASP A 456 19.51 24.62 -5.48
N PHE A 457 18.84 23.81 -6.28
CA PHE A 457 19.35 22.50 -6.68
C PHE A 457 20.57 22.63 -7.58
N LEU A 458 20.50 23.49 -8.59
CA LEU A 458 21.64 23.75 -9.50
C LEU A 458 22.85 24.26 -8.74
N ARG A 459 22.67 25.21 -7.83
CA ARG A 459 23.73 25.70 -6.95
C ARG A 459 24.33 24.59 -6.08
N ALA A 460 23.52 23.66 -5.57
CA ALA A 460 24.03 22.51 -4.84
C ALA A 460 24.91 21.62 -5.73
N MET A 461 24.49 21.35 -6.96
CA MET A 461 25.29 20.55 -7.92
C MET A 461 26.64 21.21 -8.25
N GLU A 462 26.73 22.54 -8.25
CA GLU A 462 27.97 23.30 -8.49
C GLU A 462 29.05 23.06 -7.41
N PHE A 463 28.67 22.51 -6.22
CA PHE A 463 29.60 22.02 -5.21
C PHE A 463 30.16 20.63 -5.49
N ALA A 464 29.97 20.10 -6.68
CA ALA A 464 30.39 18.80 -7.16
C ALA A 464 29.59 17.60 -6.60
N MET A 465 28.64 17.14 -7.38
CA MET A 465 27.95 15.87 -7.15
C MET A 465 28.83 14.72 -7.69
N PRO A 466 29.12 13.66 -6.87
CA PRO A 466 29.85 12.50 -7.38
C PRO A 466 29.01 11.73 -8.42
N PRO A 467 29.63 10.89 -9.29
CA PRO A 467 28.88 9.94 -10.11
C PRO A 467 27.94 9.12 -9.22
N THR A 468 26.67 9.04 -9.61
CA THR A 468 25.62 8.49 -8.75
C THR A 468 24.64 7.67 -9.58
N GLY A 469 24.23 6.51 -9.05
CA GLY A 469 23.07 5.77 -9.50
C GLY A 469 21.88 6.06 -8.59
N GLY A 470 20.70 6.30 -9.16
CA GLY A 470 19.46 6.54 -8.43
C GLY A 470 18.32 5.64 -8.86
N MET A 471 17.38 5.37 -7.96
CA MET A 471 16.16 4.66 -8.30
C MET A 471 14.97 5.16 -7.49
N GLY A 472 13.77 5.08 -8.11
CA GLY A 472 12.48 5.23 -7.48
C GLY A 472 11.65 3.95 -7.63
N MET A 473 11.07 3.44 -6.55
CA MET A 473 10.21 2.26 -6.56
C MET A 473 8.91 2.52 -5.81
N GLY A 474 7.78 2.21 -6.45
CA GLY A 474 6.47 2.29 -5.81
C GLY A 474 6.26 1.17 -4.79
N VAL A 475 6.13 1.52 -3.48
CA VAL A 475 5.86 0.53 -2.42
C VAL A 475 4.49 -0.12 -2.61
N ASP A 476 3.49 0.66 -3.00
CA ASP A 476 2.14 0.14 -3.25
C ASP A 476 2.14 -0.80 -4.47
N ARG A 477 2.90 -0.48 -5.53
CA ARG A 477 3.10 -1.34 -6.69
C ARG A 477 3.90 -2.61 -6.36
N LEU A 478 4.87 -2.54 -5.44
CA LEU A 478 5.55 -3.75 -4.95
C LEU A 478 4.56 -4.68 -4.24
N LEU A 479 3.65 -4.14 -3.43
CA LEU A 479 2.59 -4.94 -2.82
C LEU A 479 1.66 -5.56 -3.88
N MET A 480 1.33 -4.84 -4.96
CA MET A 480 0.58 -5.39 -6.09
C MET A 480 1.33 -6.58 -6.74
N ALA A 481 2.62 -6.43 -7.00
CA ALA A 481 3.46 -7.50 -7.57
C ALA A 481 3.54 -8.75 -6.67
N LEU A 482 3.49 -8.56 -5.34
CA LEU A 482 3.54 -9.66 -4.37
C LEU A 482 2.18 -10.32 -4.13
N THR A 483 1.06 -9.66 -4.43
CA THR A 483 -0.30 -10.13 -4.07
C THR A 483 -1.22 -10.36 -5.24
N GLY A 484 -0.99 -9.71 -6.38
CA GLY A 484 -1.93 -9.64 -7.50
C GLY A 484 -3.15 -8.73 -7.25
N LEU A 485 -3.15 -7.93 -6.18
CA LEU A 485 -4.22 -6.98 -5.87
C LEU A 485 -4.02 -5.66 -6.60
N GLY A 486 -5.10 -4.91 -6.83
CA GLY A 486 -5.03 -3.53 -7.28
C GLY A 486 -4.52 -2.57 -6.18
N ILE A 487 -4.07 -1.37 -6.60
CA ILE A 487 -3.52 -0.37 -5.67
C ILE A 487 -4.52 0.05 -4.57
N ARG A 488 -5.81 0.14 -4.88
CA ARG A 488 -6.86 0.49 -3.92
C ARG A 488 -7.04 -0.56 -2.82
N GLU A 489 -6.68 -1.81 -3.07
CA GLU A 489 -6.71 -2.88 -2.07
C GLU A 489 -5.41 -2.99 -1.27
N SER A 490 -4.27 -2.59 -1.85
CA SER A 490 -2.96 -2.55 -1.18
C SER A 490 -2.80 -1.37 -0.22
N ILE A 491 -3.50 -0.26 -0.47
CA ILE A 491 -3.59 0.90 0.43
C ILE A 491 -4.69 0.66 1.46
N LEU A 492 -4.37 0.84 2.75
CA LEU A 492 -5.33 0.54 3.82
C LEU A 492 -6.59 1.43 3.73
N PHE A 493 -6.41 2.74 3.56
CA PHE A 493 -7.48 3.71 3.34
C PHE A 493 -7.14 4.59 2.12
N PRO A 494 -7.47 4.15 0.91
CA PRO A 494 -7.25 4.94 -0.29
C PRO A 494 -8.23 6.12 -0.34
N LEU A 495 -7.85 7.16 -1.09
CA LEU A 495 -8.76 8.26 -1.38
C LEU A 495 -9.94 7.74 -2.23
N VAL A 496 -11.15 8.03 -1.79
CA VAL A 496 -12.40 7.70 -2.49
C VAL A 496 -13.28 8.93 -2.56
N ASN A 497 -14.05 9.06 -3.64
CA ASN A 497 -15.04 10.13 -3.74
C ASN A 497 -16.06 9.99 -2.61
N PRO A 498 -16.50 11.10 -1.98
CA PRO A 498 -17.64 11.07 -1.06
C PRO A 498 -18.85 10.42 -1.73
N GLU A 499 -19.66 9.67 -0.97
CA GLU A 499 -20.98 9.29 -1.45
C GLU A 499 -21.81 10.57 -1.55
N VAL A 500 -22.40 10.81 -2.70
CA VAL A 500 -23.38 11.90 -2.86
C VAL A 500 -24.71 11.29 -2.44
N ASP A 501 -25.23 11.76 -1.27
CA ASP A 501 -26.56 11.39 -0.77
C ASP A 501 -27.68 11.81 -1.74
#